data_bcada2b790a9de1a6a327a9173030f23
#
_entry.id   bcada2b790a9de1a6a327a9173030f23
#
_cell.length_a   1.000
_cell.length_b   1.000
_cell.length_c   1.000
_cell.angle_alpha   90.00
_cell.angle_beta   90.00
_cell.angle_gamma   90.00
#
_symmetry.space_group_name_H-M   'P 1'
#
loop_
_entity.id
_entity.type
_entity.pdbx_description
1 polymer ?
#
loop_
_entity_poly.entity_id
_entity_poly.type
_entity_poly.pdbx_seq_one_letter_code
_entity_poly.pdbx_strand_id
1 'polypeptide(L)'
;MTSITLKGPHPLTFDSIELVLPKARTGVFTLGYLDRDGRFRVQTVGRDDYDVRARLSELIGSSALFKFAVMASAREAFDQECALFHSLRPPSTVIHPVRQRGTNWQCPHCLQSSLSGTTAYR
;
A
#
# COMPACT_ATOMS: atom_id res chain seq x y z
N MET A 1 0.47 17.76 5.72
CA MET A 1 0.71 16.34 5.54
C MET A 1 1.55 16.08 4.31
N THR A 2 2.50 15.26 4.45
CA THR A 2 3.45 15.01 3.38
C THR A 2 3.02 13.81 2.56
N SER A 3 2.97 13.96 1.25
CA SER A 3 2.79 12.80 0.43
C SER A 3 4.11 12.10 0.28
N ILE A 4 4.06 10.78 0.24
CA ILE A 4 5.23 10.00 0.02
C ILE A 4 5.32 9.64 -1.46
N THR A 5 6.52 9.64 -1.98
CA THR A 5 6.75 9.22 -3.35
C THR A 5 7.06 7.73 -3.38
N LEU A 6 6.22 6.99 -4.06
CA LEU A 6 6.46 5.56 -4.27
C LEU A 6 7.49 5.37 -5.36
N LYS A 7 8.38 4.41 -5.16
CA LYS A 7 9.40 4.06 -6.15
C LYS A 7 8.86 3.03 -7.13
N GLY A 8 9.20 3.21 -8.39
CA GLY A 8 8.77 2.30 -9.45
C GLY A 8 8.05 3.04 -10.55
N PRO A 9 7.29 2.32 -11.42
CA PRO A 9 6.94 0.90 -11.23
C PRO A 9 8.05 -0.04 -11.64
N HIS A 10 8.07 -1.19 -10.98
CA HIS A 10 9.01 -2.28 -11.27
C HIS A 10 8.22 -3.53 -11.62
N PRO A 11 8.78 -4.43 -12.42
CA PRO A 11 8.11 -5.71 -12.65
C PRO A 11 7.90 -6.46 -11.35
N LEU A 12 6.73 -7.06 -11.20
CA LEU A 12 6.45 -7.85 -10.00
C LEU A 12 7.03 -9.25 -10.21
N THR A 13 8.35 -9.34 -10.07
CA THR A 13 9.12 -10.55 -10.25
C THR A 13 10.09 -10.72 -9.09
N PHE A 14 10.54 -11.94 -8.89
CA PHE A 14 11.48 -12.21 -7.83
C PHE A 14 12.77 -11.39 -7.99
N ASP A 15 13.29 -11.34 -9.22
CA ASP A 15 14.55 -10.62 -9.46
C ASP A 15 14.42 -9.14 -9.19
N SER A 16 13.35 -8.51 -9.63
CA SER A 16 13.13 -7.08 -9.39
C SER A 16 12.98 -6.80 -7.91
N ILE A 17 12.21 -7.63 -7.22
CA ILE A 17 11.99 -7.45 -5.78
C ILE A 17 13.31 -7.53 -5.02
N GLU A 18 14.13 -8.53 -5.35
CA GLU A 18 15.42 -8.68 -4.71
C GLU A 18 16.35 -7.52 -4.97
N LEU A 19 16.26 -6.97 -6.18
CA LEU A 19 17.15 -5.88 -6.58
C LEU A 19 16.82 -4.58 -5.86
N VAL A 20 15.55 -4.27 -5.68
CA VAL A 20 15.15 -2.92 -5.24
C VAL A 20 14.73 -2.84 -3.78
N LEU A 21 14.42 -3.95 -3.14
CA LEU A 21 13.87 -3.92 -1.78
C LEU A 21 14.85 -4.48 -0.74
N PRO A 22 15.05 -3.76 0.37
CA PRO A 22 15.82 -4.31 1.49
C PRO A 22 15.02 -5.38 2.22
N LYS A 23 15.71 -6.20 2.98
CA LYS A 23 15.07 -7.25 3.78
C LYS A 23 14.53 -6.68 5.07
N ALA A 24 13.47 -7.31 5.56
CA ALA A 24 12.94 -7.09 6.91
C ALA A 24 12.64 -5.61 7.19
N ARG A 25 11.97 -4.95 6.25
CA ARG A 25 11.57 -3.56 6.42
C ARG A 25 10.06 -3.42 6.28
N THR A 26 9.50 -2.58 7.13
CA THR A 26 8.12 -2.14 7.01
C THR A 26 7.96 -1.33 5.73
N GLY A 27 6.84 -1.50 5.04
CA GLY A 27 6.60 -0.69 3.87
C GLY A 27 5.19 -0.77 3.35
N VAL A 28 4.90 0.12 2.40
CA VAL A 28 3.64 0.13 1.66
C VAL A 28 3.92 -0.12 0.20
N PHE A 29 2.90 -0.57 -0.51
CA PHE A 29 3.06 -0.84 -1.94
C PHE A 29 1.74 -0.69 -2.66
N THR A 30 1.85 -0.51 -3.97
CA THR A 30 0.72 -0.57 -4.87
C THR A 30 1.05 -1.58 -5.96
N LEU A 31 0.04 -2.31 -6.41
CA LEU A 31 0.16 -3.24 -7.53
C LEU A 31 -0.68 -2.74 -8.67
N GLY A 32 -0.23 -2.95 -9.88
CA GLY A 32 -0.98 -2.48 -11.03
C GLY A 32 -0.33 -2.83 -12.35
N TYR A 33 -0.68 -2.03 -13.37
CA TYR A 33 -0.24 -2.26 -14.73
C TYR A 33 -0.16 -0.93 -15.46
N LEU A 34 0.52 -0.92 -16.61
CA LEU A 34 0.51 0.26 -17.47
C LEU A 34 -0.64 0.13 -18.46
N ASP A 35 -1.40 1.23 -18.61
CA ASP A 35 -2.47 1.26 -19.59
C ASP A 35 -1.92 1.63 -20.97
N ARG A 36 -2.82 1.82 -21.94
CA ARG A 36 -2.43 2.16 -23.29
C ARG A 36 -1.61 3.43 -23.39
N ASP A 37 -1.87 4.36 -22.49
CA ASP A 37 -1.20 5.66 -22.51
C ASP A 37 0.10 5.63 -21.72
N GLY A 38 0.48 4.48 -21.20
CA GLY A 38 1.70 4.34 -20.41
C GLY A 38 1.55 4.81 -18.97
N ARG A 39 0.33 4.97 -18.49
CA ARG A 39 0.08 5.38 -17.12
C ARG A 39 -0.05 4.16 -16.22
N PHE A 40 0.52 4.27 -15.03
CA PHE A 40 0.41 3.20 -14.06
C PHE A 40 -0.98 3.24 -13.41
N ARG A 41 -1.72 2.15 -13.59
CA ARG A 41 -3.06 2.00 -13.02
C ARG A 41 -2.99 1.10 -11.80
N VAL A 42 -3.39 1.64 -10.66
CA VAL A 42 -3.33 0.91 -9.40
C VAL A 42 -4.55 0.01 -9.27
N GLN A 43 -4.30 -1.25 -8.97
CA GLN A 43 -5.34 -2.23 -8.70
C GLN A 43 -5.44 -2.56 -7.23
N THR A 44 -4.30 -2.56 -6.53
CA THR A 44 -4.23 -3.00 -5.15
C THR A 44 -3.32 -2.07 -4.36
N VAL A 45 -3.69 -1.80 -3.13
CA VAL A 45 -2.87 -1.09 -2.17
C VAL A 45 -2.66 -2.01 -0.98
N GLY A 46 -1.45 -2.06 -0.46
CA GLY A 46 -1.18 -2.90 0.70
C GLY A 46 0.01 -2.42 1.51
N ARG A 47 0.25 -3.11 2.59
CA ARG A 47 1.42 -2.85 3.42
C ARG A 47 1.87 -4.15 4.08
N ASP A 48 3.08 -4.12 4.59
CA ASP A 48 3.53 -5.16 5.50
C ASP A 48 4.28 -4.47 6.64
N ASP A 49 3.94 -4.86 7.86
CA ASP A 49 4.48 -4.22 9.04
C ASP A 49 5.88 -4.72 9.40
N TYR A 50 6.31 -5.81 8.77
CA TYR A 50 7.56 -6.47 9.16
C TYR A 50 8.52 -6.67 8.00
N ASP A 51 8.02 -7.06 6.83
CA ASP A 51 8.87 -7.42 5.71
C ASP A 51 8.12 -7.26 4.40
N VAL A 52 8.13 -6.04 3.87
CA VAL A 52 7.40 -5.75 2.63
C VAL A 52 7.98 -6.53 1.45
N ARG A 53 9.27 -6.84 1.49
CA ARG A 53 9.89 -7.63 0.44
C ARG A 53 9.31 -9.03 0.37
N ALA A 54 9.17 -9.67 1.53
CA ALA A 54 8.58 -11.00 1.60
C ALA A 54 7.12 -10.97 1.15
N ARG A 55 6.40 -9.94 1.55
CA ARG A 55 5.00 -9.81 1.18
C ARG A 55 4.82 -9.69 -0.33
N LEU A 56 5.64 -8.85 -0.97
CA LEU A 56 5.56 -8.69 -2.41
C LEU A 56 5.92 -9.99 -3.13
N SER A 57 6.85 -10.76 -2.59
CA SER A 57 7.21 -12.05 -3.18
C SER A 57 6.03 -13.01 -3.19
N GLU A 58 5.18 -12.97 -2.16
CA GLU A 58 3.98 -13.80 -2.11
C GLU A 58 2.94 -13.39 -3.15
N LEU A 59 3.03 -12.15 -3.62
CA LEU A 59 2.04 -11.60 -4.54
C LEU A 59 2.45 -11.70 -6.01
N ILE A 60 3.60 -12.28 -6.29
CA ILE A 60 4.05 -12.49 -7.67
C ILE A 60 2.98 -13.28 -8.43
N GLY A 61 2.65 -12.78 -9.62
CA GLY A 61 1.60 -13.39 -10.44
C GLY A 61 0.26 -12.70 -10.32
N SER A 62 0.06 -11.87 -9.30
CA SER A 62 -1.23 -11.20 -9.10
C SER A 62 -1.37 -9.91 -9.89
N SER A 63 -0.26 -9.32 -10.29
CA SER A 63 -0.23 -8.08 -11.08
C SER A 63 1.07 -8.02 -11.86
N ALA A 64 1.12 -7.10 -12.84
CA ALA A 64 2.31 -6.98 -13.68
C ALA A 64 3.42 -6.18 -13.01
N LEU A 65 3.06 -5.12 -12.29
CA LEU A 65 4.01 -4.15 -11.79
C LEU A 65 3.71 -3.78 -10.34
N PHE A 66 4.71 -3.24 -9.66
CA PHE A 66 4.52 -2.71 -8.31
C PHE A 66 5.29 -1.42 -8.11
N LYS A 67 4.80 -0.61 -7.18
CA LYS A 67 5.52 0.52 -6.60
C LYS A 67 5.58 0.32 -5.09
N PHE A 68 6.58 0.90 -4.44
CA PHE A 68 6.73 0.69 -3.01
C PHE A 68 7.38 1.90 -2.34
N ALA A 69 7.26 1.94 -1.03
CA ALA A 69 8.04 2.84 -0.19
C ALA A 69 8.31 2.16 1.14
N VAL A 70 9.55 2.24 1.59
CA VAL A 70 9.93 1.72 2.90
C VAL A 70 9.55 2.76 3.94
N MET A 71 8.96 2.31 5.04
CA MET A 71 8.51 3.18 6.11
C MET A 71 9.38 2.99 7.35
N ALA A 72 9.44 4.01 8.17
CA ALA A 72 10.22 3.94 9.40
C ALA A 72 9.54 3.12 10.48
N SER A 73 8.22 3.01 10.43
CA SER A 73 7.47 2.27 11.46
C SER A 73 6.18 1.72 10.87
N ALA A 74 5.61 0.74 11.57
CA ALA A 74 4.34 0.16 11.19
C ALA A 74 3.22 1.20 11.25
N ARG A 75 3.28 2.14 12.19
CA ARG A 75 2.29 3.20 12.28
C ARG A 75 2.31 4.09 11.05
N GLU A 76 3.51 4.47 10.60
CA GLU A 76 3.63 5.27 9.38
C GLU A 76 3.12 4.50 8.17
N ALA A 77 3.42 3.21 8.11
CA ALA A 77 2.94 2.38 7.01
C ALA A 77 1.43 2.31 7.00
N PHE A 78 0.81 2.15 8.16
CA PHE A 78 -0.64 2.17 8.27
C PHE A 78 -1.22 3.49 7.77
N ASP A 79 -0.65 4.60 8.22
CA ASP A 79 -1.15 5.92 7.82
C ASP A 79 -1.01 6.12 6.31
N GLN A 80 0.09 5.68 5.72
CA GLN A 80 0.30 5.80 4.28
C GLN A 80 -0.62 4.86 3.50
N GLU A 81 -0.83 3.66 3.98
CA GLU A 81 -1.77 2.76 3.33
C GLU A 81 -3.17 3.35 3.32
N CYS A 82 -3.58 3.95 4.44
CA CYS A 82 -4.87 4.63 4.53
C CYS A 82 -4.96 5.77 3.51
N ALA A 83 -3.91 6.57 3.42
CA ALA A 83 -3.89 7.69 2.47
C ALA A 83 -4.02 7.20 1.03
N LEU A 84 -3.30 6.15 0.69
CA LEU A 84 -3.35 5.57 -0.66
C LEU A 84 -4.71 4.96 -0.93
N PHE A 85 -5.28 4.27 0.04
CA PHE A 85 -6.58 3.64 -0.10
C PHE A 85 -7.66 4.69 -0.40
N HIS A 86 -7.70 5.75 0.41
CA HIS A 86 -8.72 6.80 0.23
C HIS A 86 -8.51 7.60 -1.04
N SER A 87 -7.27 7.83 -1.41
CA SER A 87 -6.94 8.64 -2.58
C SER A 87 -7.16 7.89 -3.88
N LEU A 88 -6.76 6.63 -3.94
CA LEU A 88 -6.74 5.87 -5.19
C LEU A 88 -7.98 5.01 -5.39
N ARG A 89 -8.65 4.64 -4.32
CA ARG A 89 -9.83 3.76 -4.35
C ARG A 89 -9.60 2.55 -5.25
N PRO A 90 -8.58 1.74 -4.94
CA PRO A 90 -8.17 0.67 -5.83
C PRO A 90 -9.25 -0.40 -5.97
N PRO A 91 -9.52 -0.87 -7.20
CA PRO A 91 -10.64 -1.78 -7.44
C PRO A 91 -10.49 -3.14 -6.77
N SER A 92 -9.26 -3.61 -6.56
CA SER A 92 -9.05 -4.91 -5.94
C SER A 92 -8.84 -4.84 -4.43
N THR A 93 -8.82 -3.64 -3.85
CA THR A 93 -8.71 -3.47 -2.41
C THR A 93 -10.00 -2.85 -1.92
N VAL A 94 -10.97 -3.70 -1.60
CA VAL A 94 -12.31 -3.23 -1.21
C VAL A 94 -12.46 -3.11 0.30
N ILE A 95 -11.51 -3.67 1.05
CA ILE A 95 -11.53 -3.61 2.51
C ILE A 95 -10.57 -2.54 2.96
N HIS A 96 -11.05 -1.66 3.83
CA HIS A 96 -10.23 -0.60 4.40
C HIS A 96 -8.99 -1.18 5.08
N PRO A 97 -7.85 -0.50 5.02
CA PRO A 97 -6.66 -0.96 5.74
C PRO A 97 -6.94 -1.21 7.21
N VAL A 98 -6.39 -2.27 7.74
CA VAL A 98 -6.63 -2.71 9.11
C VAL A 98 -5.43 -2.32 9.96
N ARG A 99 -5.70 -1.70 11.12
CA ARG A 99 -4.63 -1.36 12.05
C ARG A 99 -3.93 -2.61 12.55
N GLN A 100 -2.70 -2.43 13.01
CA GLN A 100 -1.95 -3.54 13.58
C GLN A 100 -2.67 -4.07 14.81
N ARG A 101 -2.63 -5.38 14.96
CA ARG A 101 -3.28 -6.04 16.06
C ARG A 101 -2.77 -5.50 17.39
N GLY A 102 -3.67 -5.25 18.33
CA GLY A 102 -3.30 -4.75 19.64
C GLY A 102 -3.10 -3.24 19.70
N THR A 103 -3.36 -2.54 18.62
CA THR A 103 -3.25 -1.08 18.60
C THR A 103 -4.61 -0.44 18.56
N ASN A 104 -4.63 0.87 18.82
CA ASN A 104 -5.86 1.66 18.70
C ASN A 104 -5.73 2.72 17.60
N TRP A 105 -4.88 2.46 16.63
CA TRP A 105 -4.66 3.41 15.54
C TRP A 105 -5.96 3.65 14.80
N GLN A 106 -6.13 4.88 14.35
CA GLN A 106 -7.29 5.27 13.56
C GLN A 106 -6.82 5.93 12.28
N CYS A 107 -7.55 5.67 11.21
CA CYS A 107 -7.28 6.29 9.92
C CYS A 107 -7.66 7.76 9.98
N PRO A 108 -6.72 8.69 9.75
CA PRO A 108 -7.05 10.12 9.80
C PRO A 108 -8.08 10.51 8.74
N HIS A 109 -8.09 9.81 7.62
CA HIS A 109 -9.01 10.12 6.52
C HIS A 109 -10.42 9.68 6.82
N CYS A 110 -10.59 8.58 7.55
CA CYS A 110 -11.91 8.14 7.99
C CYS A 110 -12.51 9.08 9.02
N LEU A 111 -11.68 9.66 9.86
CA LEU A 111 -12.17 10.65 10.82
C LEU A 111 -12.81 11.81 10.12
N GLN A 112 -12.24 12.26 9.01
CA GLN A 112 -12.85 13.33 8.22
C GLN A 112 -14.12 12.84 7.54
N SER A 113 -14.10 11.63 7.01
CA SER A 113 -15.26 11.07 6.34
C SER A 113 -16.40 10.80 7.28
N SER A 114 -16.11 10.46 8.52
CA SER A 114 -17.15 10.12 9.48
C SER A 114 -18.01 11.32 9.86
N LEU A 115 -17.59 12.53 9.53
CA LEU A 115 -18.42 13.70 9.72
C LEU A 115 -19.67 13.64 8.86
N SER A 116 -19.67 12.82 7.83
CA SER A 116 -20.86 12.63 7.00
C SER A 116 -21.82 11.60 7.56
N GLY A 117 -21.52 11.05 8.73
CA GLY A 117 -22.40 10.09 9.35
C GLY A 117 -22.14 8.63 8.97
N THR A 118 -21.11 8.39 8.20
CA THR A 118 -20.78 7.05 7.77
C THR A 118 -19.58 6.55 8.53
N THR A 119 -19.66 5.33 8.98
CA THR A 119 -18.50 4.72 9.60
C THR A 119 -18.27 3.35 9.02
N ALA A 120 -17.13 3.16 8.41
CA ALA A 120 -16.75 1.89 7.83
C ALA A 120 -15.44 1.38 8.41
N TYR A 121 -14.88 2.10 9.30
CA TYR A 121 -13.60 1.75 9.87
C TYR A 121 -13.75 0.70 10.95
N ARG A 122 -12.87 -0.26 10.96
CA ARG A 122 -12.90 -1.32 11.96
C ARG A 122 -11.58 -1.52 12.60
#